data_c0e8803cbc1ddbc039a52ee14deed923
#
_entry.id   c0e8803cbc1ddbc039a52ee14deed923
#
_cell.length_a   1.000
_cell.length_b   1.000
_cell.length_c   1.000
_cell.angle_alpha   90.00
_cell.angle_beta   90.00
_cell.angle_gamma   90.00
#
_symmetry.space_group_name_H-M   'P 1'
#
loop_
_entity.id
_entity.type
_entity.pdbx_description
1 polymer ?
#
loop_
_entity_poly.entity_id
_entity_poly.type
_entity_poly.pdbx_seq_one_letter_code
_entity_poly.pdbx_strand_id
1 'polypeptide(L)'
;MRPRSPRYLWAVLAACVLLPAAAKGQVNPFRGSGGRGLSPEDNRLLFESAARLNAAEPIQIGRSETWSNPQTSSSGTSTIVQVFYSNGMACHLVRHHIVVSGGPRGHDYRLTWCRNPNGEWKIRG
;
A
#
# COMPACT_ATOMS: atom_id res chain seq x y z
N MET A 1 21.85 -72.35 -12.77
CA MET A 1 22.10 -71.07 -12.11
C MET A 1 21.54 -69.96 -12.97
N ARG A 2 20.52 -69.30 -12.52
CA ARG A 2 19.99 -68.18 -13.21
C ARG A 2 20.56 -66.88 -12.61
N PRO A 3 21.10 -65.93 -13.39
CA PRO A 3 21.62 -64.69 -12.86
C PRO A 3 20.43 -63.81 -12.43
N ARG A 4 20.43 -63.38 -11.19
CA ARG A 4 19.48 -62.39 -10.67
C ARG A 4 19.87 -61.02 -11.20
N SER A 5 19.00 -60.41 -11.97
CA SER A 5 19.12 -59.02 -12.40
C SER A 5 18.95 -58.08 -11.20
N PRO A 6 19.81 -57.11 -11.00
CA PRO A 6 19.55 -56.09 -10.00
C PRO A 6 18.49 -55.13 -10.52
N ARG A 7 17.39 -55.05 -9.77
CA ARG A 7 16.37 -54.03 -9.99
C ARG A 7 16.92 -52.68 -9.53
N TYR A 8 17.33 -51.88 -10.45
CA TYR A 8 17.63 -50.47 -10.16
C TYR A 8 16.31 -49.74 -9.92
N LEU A 9 16.03 -49.46 -8.67
CA LEU A 9 15.01 -48.54 -8.27
C LEU A 9 15.49 -47.12 -8.61
N TRP A 10 14.97 -46.55 -9.67
CA TRP A 10 15.13 -45.13 -9.97
C TRP A 10 14.23 -44.35 -9.01
N ALA A 11 14.82 -43.86 -7.92
CA ALA A 11 14.17 -42.85 -7.10
C ALA A 11 14.18 -41.52 -7.85
N VAL A 12 13.06 -41.17 -8.47
CA VAL A 12 12.86 -39.84 -9.03
C VAL A 12 12.66 -38.89 -7.86
N LEU A 13 13.73 -38.21 -7.48
CA LEU A 13 13.66 -37.06 -6.57
C LEU A 13 13.00 -35.90 -7.35
N ALA A 14 11.72 -35.72 -7.12
CA ALA A 14 11.01 -34.51 -7.54
C ALA A 14 11.53 -33.36 -6.68
N ALA A 15 12.50 -32.61 -7.21
CA ALA A 15 12.91 -31.33 -6.62
C ALA A 15 11.78 -30.32 -6.83
N CYS A 16 10.98 -30.09 -5.79
CA CYS A 16 10.08 -28.95 -5.75
C CYS A 16 10.93 -27.67 -5.70
N VAL A 17 11.12 -27.05 -6.84
CA VAL A 17 11.70 -25.70 -6.92
C VAL A 17 10.64 -24.74 -6.42
N LEU A 18 10.71 -24.39 -5.13
CA LEU A 18 9.98 -23.28 -4.56
C LEU A 18 10.58 -22.00 -5.15
N LEU A 19 9.97 -21.51 -6.23
CA LEU A 19 10.26 -20.18 -6.74
C LEU A 19 9.78 -19.19 -5.69
N PRO A 20 10.65 -18.32 -5.15
CA PRO A 20 10.19 -17.26 -4.27
C PRO A 20 9.26 -16.36 -5.09
N ALA A 21 8.00 -16.25 -4.67
CA ALA A 21 7.12 -15.24 -5.21
C ALA A 21 7.77 -13.88 -4.98
N ALA A 22 8.15 -13.19 -6.07
CA ALA A 22 8.65 -11.84 -5.97
C ALA A 22 7.56 -10.98 -5.34
N ALA A 23 7.73 -10.61 -4.08
CA ALA A 23 6.88 -9.63 -3.44
C ALA A 23 7.04 -8.33 -4.22
N LYS A 24 6.01 -7.96 -4.99
CA LYS A 24 5.95 -6.65 -5.62
C LYS A 24 5.81 -5.65 -4.49
N GLY A 25 6.93 -5.08 -4.04
CA GLY A 25 6.95 -4.04 -3.04
C GLY A 25 6.10 -2.88 -3.53
N GLN A 26 5.06 -2.49 -2.77
CA GLN A 26 4.36 -1.25 -3.03
C GLN A 26 5.36 -0.11 -2.91
N VAL A 27 5.49 0.66 -3.99
CA VAL A 27 6.27 1.91 -3.95
C VAL A 27 5.56 2.84 -2.98
N ASN A 28 6.26 3.24 -1.94
CA ASN A 28 5.74 4.26 -1.02
C ASN A 28 5.98 5.64 -1.63
N PRO A 29 4.92 6.33 -2.15
CA PRO A 29 5.07 7.63 -2.78
C PRO A 29 5.45 8.74 -1.81
N PHE A 30 5.38 8.48 -0.50
CA PHE A 30 5.70 9.45 0.54
C PHE A 30 7.17 9.41 0.99
N ARG A 31 7.99 8.59 0.34
CA ARG A 31 9.44 8.60 0.58
C ARG A 31 10.03 9.94 0.14
N GLY A 32 10.74 10.60 1.03
CA GLY A 32 11.47 11.82 0.73
C GLY A 32 10.77 13.12 1.13
N SER A 33 9.68 13.07 1.86
CA SER A 33 9.05 14.27 2.42
C SER A 33 9.91 14.88 3.52
N GLY A 34 10.88 15.73 3.13
CA GLY A 34 11.55 16.64 4.07
C GLY A 34 12.58 16.01 5.02
N GLY A 35 13.62 15.36 4.50
CA GLY A 35 14.86 15.07 5.23
C GLY A 35 14.84 13.93 6.25
N ARG A 36 13.77 13.71 6.95
CA ARG A 36 13.53 12.52 7.79
C ARG A 36 12.24 11.88 7.32
N GLY A 37 12.30 10.78 6.59
CA GLY A 37 11.13 10.09 6.08
C GLY A 37 10.14 9.69 7.19
N LEU A 38 8.94 9.34 6.80
CA LEU A 38 7.94 8.77 7.71
C LEU A 38 8.45 7.45 8.29
N SER A 39 8.25 7.23 9.58
CA SER A 39 8.52 5.95 10.22
C SER A 39 7.57 4.86 9.69
N PRO A 40 7.87 3.56 9.88
CA PRO A 40 6.93 2.50 9.54
C PRO A 40 5.56 2.68 10.19
N GLU A 41 5.52 3.14 11.43
CA GLU A 41 4.27 3.42 12.15
C GLU A 41 3.53 4.62 11.56
N ASP A 42 4.23 5.70 11.20
CA ASP A 42 3.62 6.85 10.52
C ASP A 42 2.95 6.42 9.20
N ASN A 43 3.63 5.58 8.43
CA ASN A 43 3.08 5.03 7.19
C ASN A 43 1.82 4.19 7.45
N ARG A 44 1.84 3.36 8.48
CA ARG A 44 0.67 2.54 8.87
C ARG A 44 -0.52 3.43 9.19
N LEU A 45 -0.34 4.45 10.00
CA LEU A 45 -1.38 5.41 10.39
C LEU A 45 -1.92 6.19 9.18
N LEU A 46 -1.04 6.63 8.29
CA LEU A 46 -1.41 7.30 7.05
C LEU A 46 -2.30 6.41 6.17
N PHE A 47 -1.86 5.17 5.89
CA PHE A 47 -2.62 4.25 5.05
C PHE A 47 -3.94 3.83 5.69
N GLU A 48 -4.00 3.66 7.00
CA GLU A 48 -5.25 3.39 7.71
C GLU A 48 -6.23 4.57 7.61
N SER A 49 -5.74 5.80 7.77
CA SER A 49 -6.59 6.98 7.61
C SER A 49 -7.12 7.13 6.18
N ALA A 50 -6.29 6.84 5.19
CA ALA A 50 -6.69 6.84 3.79
C ALA A 50 -7.73 5.74 3.49
N ALA A 51 -7.58 4.57 4.09
CA ALA A 51 -8.55 3.48 3.95
C ALA A 51 -9.91 3.86 4.54
N ARG A 52 -9.95 4.46 5.72
CA ARG A 52 -11.20 4.97 6.32
C ARG A 52 -11.85 6.04 5.46
N LEU A 53 -11.06 6.96 4.92
CA LEU A 53 -11.55 8.03 4.06
C LEU A 53 -12.19 7.48 2.78
N ASN A 54 -11.50 6.56 2.10
CA ASN A 54 -11.98 5.99 0.85
C ASN A 54 -13.21 5.08 1.03
N ALA A 55 -13.34 4.42 2.18
CA ALA A 55 -14.46 3.54 2.50
C ALA A 55 -15.66 4.27 3.10
N ALA A 56 -15.54 5.56 3.38
CA ALA A 56 -16.61 6.32 4.03
C ALA A 56 -17.86 6.46 3.15
N GLU A 57 -19.03 6.28 3.76
CA GLU A 57 -20.33 6.41 3.11
C GLU A 57 -21.20 7.47 3.82
N PRO A 58 -21.82 8.39 3.07
CA PRO A 58 -21.63 8.67 1.65
C PRO A 58 -20.27 9.31 1.40
N ILE A 59 -19.68 9.06 0.23
CA ILE A 59 -18.46 9.75 -0.17
C ILE A 59 -18.79 11.21 -0.52
N GLN A 60 -18.01 12.14 0.02
CA GLN A 60 -18.20 13.57 -0.21
C GLN A 60 -16.85 14.25 -0.49
N ILE A 61 -16.84 15.09 -1.53
CA ILE A 61 -15.72 16.00 -1.78
C ILE A 61 -15.54 16.90 -0.57
N GLY A 62 -14.31 17.08 -0.11
CA GLY A 62 -13.98 17.85 1.09
C GLY A 62 -13.96 17.04 2.39
N ARG A 63 -14.46 15.80 2.39
CA ARG A 63 -14.34 14.93 3.55
C ARG A 63 -12.87 14.63 3.84
N SER A 64 -12.51 14.65 5.12
CA SER A 64 -11.13 14.46 5.58
C SER A 64 -11.04 13.42 6.67
N GLU A 65 -9.89 12.75 6.73
CA GLU A 65 -9.43 11.92 7.84
C GLU A 65 -8.05 12.37 8.27
N THR A 66 -7.79 12.34 9.57
CA THR A 66 -6.51 12.73 10.16
C THR A 66 -5.83 11.56 10.83
N TRP A 67 -4.51 11.64 10.92
CA TRP A 67 -3.71 10.75 11.74
C TRP A 67 -2.63 11.54 12.47
N SER A 68 -2.18 11.04 13.59
CA SER A 68 -1.05 11.59 14.32
C SER A 68 -0.29 10.47 15.03
N ASN A 69 1.01 10.64 15.16
CA ASN A 69 1.87 9.73 15.88
C ASN A 69 2.60 10.50 17.00
N PRO A 70 2.20 10.33 18.26
CA PRO A 70 2.83 11.03 19.38
C PRO A 70 4.32 10.68 19.55
N GLN A 71 4.74 9.49 19.14
CA GLN A 71 6.13 9.05 19.28
C GLN A 71 7.07 9.76 18.32
N THR A 72 6.61 10.08 17.10
CA THR A 72 7.41 10.79 16.11
C THR A 72 7.02 12.25 15.98
N SER A 73 5.90 12.67 16.56
CA SER A 73 5.26 13.98 16.35
C SER A 73 4.93 14.27 14.87
N SER A 74 4.86 13.25 14.05
CA SER A 74 4.37 13.35 12.67
C SER A 74 2.86 13.26 12.64
N SER A 75 2.25 13.89 11.65
CA SER A 75 0.79 13.93 11.49
C SER A 75 0.42 14.17 10.03
N GLY A 76 -0.84 13.95 9.72
CA GLY A 76 -1.34 14.24 8.38
C GLY A 76 -2.85 14.33 8.33
N THR A 77 -3.33 14.90 7.22
CA THR A 77 -4.74 15.01 6.86
C THR A 77 -4.90 14.59 5.41
N SER A 78 -5.81 13.67 5.18
CA SER A 78 -6.19 13.24 3.82
C SER A 78 -7.57 13.77 3.51
N THR A 79 -7.75 14.38 2.34
CA THR A 79 -8.99 15.04 1.93
C THR A 79 -9.40 14.58 0.53
N ILE A 80 -10.67 14.19 0.36
CA ILE A 80 -11.24 13.90 -0.96
C ILE A 80 -11.32 15.18 -1.77
N VAL A 81 -10.64 15.23 -2.91
CA VAL A 81 -10.63 16.39 -3.82
C VAL A 81 -11.56 16.16 -5.01
N GLN A 82 -11.61 14.92 -5.52
CA GLN A 82 -12.42 14.55 -6.67
C GLN A 82 -12.89 13.11 -6.56
N VAL A 83 -14.09 12.84 -7.04
CA VAL A 83 -14.66 11.49 -7.16
C VAL A 83 -14.97 11.23 -8.63
N PHE A 84 -14.50 10.12 -9.18
CA PHE A 84 -14.68 9.79 -10.59
C PHE A 84 -14.60 8.29 -10.84
N TYR A 85 -14.90 7.88 -12.07
CA TYR A 85 -14.72 6.50 -12.52
C TYR A 85 -13.61 6.46 -13.58
N SER A 86 -12.79 5.42 -13.51
CA SER A 86 -11.75 5.16 -14.50
C SER A 86 -11.64 3.66 -14.74
N ASN A 87 -11.74 3.23 -16.00
CA ASN A 87 -11.74 1.82 -16.39
C ASN A 87 -12.77 0.97 -15.61
N GLY A 88 -13.96 1.53 -15.37
CA GLY A 88 -15.03 0.87 -14.62
C GLY A 88 -14.81 0.78 -13.11
N MET A 89 -13.75 1.37 -12.59
CA MET A 89 -13.46 1.41 -11.15
C MET A 89 -13.84 2.75 -10.56
N ALA A 90 -14.38 2.74 -9.34
CA ALA A 90 -14.54 3.95 -8.54
C ALA A 90 -13.17 4.47 -8.13
N CYS A 91 -12.91 5.75 -8.34
CA CYS A 91 -11.64 6.39 -8.03
C CYS A 91 -11.85 7.69 -7.25
N HIS A 92 -10.90 7.99 -6.38
CA HIS A 92 -10.85 9.24 -5.65
C HIS A 92 -9.49 9.91 -5.86
N LEU A 93 -9.49 11.19 -6.19
CA LEU A 93 -8.29 12.02 -6.05
C LEU A 93 -8.25 12.51 -4.60
N VAL A 94 -7.19 12.15 -3.89
CA VAL A 94 -7.00 12.48 -2.48
C VAL A 94 -5.78 13.36 -2.33
N ARG A 95 -5.95 14.49 -1.64
CA ARG A 95 -4.84 15.31 -1.18
C ARG A 95 -4.41 14.83 0.19
N HIS A 96 -3.13 14.48 0.32
CA HIS A 96 -2.50 14.15 1.58
C HIS A 96 -1.60 15.30 2.01
N HIS A 97 -1.95 15.96 3.11
CA HIS A 97 -1.09 16.95 3.75
C HIS A 97 -0.34 16.27 4.88
N ILE A 98 0.98 16.23 4.82
CA ILE A 98 1.82 15.48 5.74
C ILE A 98 2.83 16.43 6.41
N VAL A 99 2.84 16.40 7.74
CA VAL A 99 3.82 17.11 8.56
C VAL A 99 4.73 16.08 9.21
N VAL A 100 6.00 16.07 8.79
CA VAL A 100 7.03 15.21 9.37
C VAL A 100 7.71 15.96 10.51
N SER A 101 7.90 15.28 11.64
CA SER A 101 8.56 15.87 12.82
C SER A 101 9.95 16.43 12.47
N GLY A 102 10.23 17.64 12.92
CA GLY A 102 11.48 18.36 12.66
C GLY A 102 11.52 19.01 11.28
N GLY A 103 10.49 18.86 10.46
CA GLY A 103 10.32 19.60 9.21
C GLY A 103 9.65 20.95 9.45
N PRO A 104 10.07 22.03 8.76
CA PRO A 104 9.52 23.37 8.99
C PRO A 104 8.12 23.56 8.40
N ARG A 105 7.65 22.70 7.51
CA ARG A 105 6.35 22.84 6.80
C ARG A 105 5.80 21.48 6.39
N GLY A 106 4.46 21.40 6.27
CA GLY A 106 3.78 20.27 5.67
C GLY A 106 4.00 20.19 4.17
N HIS A 107 3.90 18.97 3.63
CA HIS A 107 3.97 18.69 2.21
C HIS A 107 2.63 18.16 1.72
N ASP A 108 2.21 18.61 0.54
CA ASP A 108 1.00 18.16 -0.11
C ASP A 108 1.32 17.14 -1.22
N TYR A 109 0.62 16.04 -1.19
CA TYR A 109 0.65 15.01 -2.23
C TYR A 109 -0.76 14.80 -2.76
N ARG A 110 -0.92 14.67 -4.06
CA ARG A 110 -2.19 14.30 -4.68
C ARG A 110 -2.03 12.94 -5.33
N LEU A 111 -2.80 11.98 -4.84
CA LEU A 111 -2.76 10.62 -5.29
C LEU A 111 -4.15 10.15 -5.70
N THR A 112 -4.19 9.37 -6.77
CA THR A 112 -5.42 8.70 -7.19
C THR A 112 -5.49 7.33 -6.53
N TRP A 113 -6.59 7.10 -5.83
CA TRP A 113 -6.95 5.82 -5.25
C TRP A 113 -8.11 5.23 -6.01
N CYS A 114 -7.99 3.98 -6.45
CA CYS A 114 -9.07 3.29 -7.14
C CYS A 114 -9.42 2.00 -6.42
N ARG A 115 -10.70 1.66 -6.41
CA ARG A 115 -11.21 0.43 -5.84
C ARG A 115 -11.07 -0.70 -6.85
N ASN A 116 -10.28 -1.72 -6.51
CA ASN A 116 -10.10 -2.88 -7.37
C ASN A 116 -11.32 -3.83 -7.30
N PRO A 117 -11.40 -4.86 -8.17
CA PRO A 117 -12.51 -5.81 -8.14
C PRO A 117 -12.68 -6.57 -6.81
N ASN A 118 -11.62 -6.68 -6.00
CA ASN A 118 -11.66 -7.30 -4.68
C ASN A 118 -12.21 -6.36 -3.60
N GLY A 119 -12.56 -5.13 -3.95
CA GLY A 119 -13.06 -4.12 -3.02
C GLY A 119 -11.98 -3.37 -2.26
N GLU A 120 -10.71 -3.54 -2.62
CA GLU A 120 -9.59 -2.86 -1.98
C GLU A 120 -9.27 -1.54 -2.68
N TRP A 121 -8.99 -0.51 -1.90
CA TRP A 121 -8.51 0.77 -2.40
C TRP A 121 -7.00 0.74 -2.55
N LYS A 122 -6.52 1.01 -3.75
CA LYS A 122 -5.09 1.02 -4.09
C LYS A 122 -4.71 2.31 -4.79
N ILE A 123 -3.49 2.77 -4.52
CA ILE A 123 -2.91 3.90 -5.25
C ILE A 123 -2.67 3.47 -6.70
N ARG A 124 -3.15 4.29 -7.62
CA ARG A 124 -2.90 4.12 -9.04
C ARG A 124 -1.73 5.02 -9.44
N GLY A 125 -0.67 4.37 -9.92
CA GLY A 125 0.50 5.06 -10.44
C GLY A 125 0.27 5.65 -11.83
#